data_808c597a5440afe6b45e006b727d363e
#
_entry.id   808c597a5440afe6b45e006b727d363e
#
_cell.length_a   1.000
_cell.length_b   1.000
_cell.length_c   1.000
_cell.angle_alpha   90.00
_cell.angle_beta   90.00
_cell.angle_gamma   90.00
#
_symmetry.space_group_name_H-M   'P 1'
#
loop_
_entity.id
_entity.type
_entity.pdbx_description
1 polymer ?
#
loop_
_entity_poly.entity_id
_entity_poly.type
_entity_poly.pdbx_seq_one_letter_code
_entity_poly.pdbx_strand_id
1 'polypeptide(L)'
;MQDAACVVSGNTTLEGDYAALRPRIAAALEAVAAEITAQGGIVGHIKAAAEALHTEMFSVTDVKAMTKTAPTQTICLKMAAIVFAVDTETVENLVEQTLRALRG
;
A
#
# COMPACT_ATOMS: atom_id res chain seq x y z
N MET A 1 10.58 -19.84 -26.29
CA MET A 1 9.48 -19.05 -25.71
C MET A 1 10.04 -17.92 -24.86
N GLN A 2 9.46 -16.78 -25.00
CA GLN A 2 9.93 -15.61 -24.29
C GLN A 2 8.91 -15.26 -23.20
N ASP A 3 9.40 -15.16 -21.99
CA ASP A 3 8.53 -14.75 -20.87
C ASP A 3 8.30 -13.25 -20.92
N ALA A 4 7.05 -12.89 -21.01
CA ALA A 4 6.69 -11.49 -21.00
C ALA A 4 6.63 -10.99 -19.54
N ALA A 5 7.00 -9.74 -19.36
CA ALA A 5 6.84 -9.10 -18.06
C ALA A 5 5.35 -8.91 -17.77
N CYS A 6 4.98 -9.23 -16.55
CA CYS A 6 3.64 -8.96 -16.04
C CYS A 6 3.73 -7.71 -15.18
N VAL A 7 2.99 -6.68 -15.54
CA VAL A 7 2.97 -5.43 -14.78
C VAL A 7 1.59 -5.29 -14.17
N VAL A 8 1.54 -5.28 -12.85
CA VAL A 8 0.28 -5.14 -12.11
C VAL A 8 0.43 -3.98 -11.15
N SER A 9 -0.56 -3.12 -11.13
CA SER A 9 -0.59 -2.01 -10.19
C SER A 9 -1.92 -1.95 -9.48
N GLY A 10 -1.90 -1.39 -8.29
CA GLY A 10 -3.10 -1.19 -7.50
C GLY A 10 -2.90 -0.02 -6.56
N ASN A 11 -3.99 0.47 -6.03
CA ASN A 11 -3.91 1.55 -5.06
C ASN A 11 -4.98 1.38 -4.00
N THR A 12 -4.74 2.01 -2.87
CA THR A 12 -5.71 2.03 -1.78
C THR A 12 -5.47 3.26 -0.92
N THR A 13 -6.42 3.54 -0.07
CA THR A 13 -6.32 4.63 0.88
C THR A 13 -6.31 4.02 2.28
N LEU A 14 -5.33 4.43 3.08
CA LEU A 14 -5.17 3.98 4.45
C LEU A 14 -5.33 5.18 5.38
N GLU A 15 -5.88 4.93 6.56
CA GLU A 15 -5.99 5.96 7.57
C GLU A 15 -5.21 5.54 8.81
N GLY A 16 -4.55 6.49 9.43
CA GLY A 16 -3.82 6.25 10.66
C GLY A 16 -2.47 6.94 10.70
N ASP A 17 -1.61 6.44 11.55
CA ASP A 17 -0.27 6.98 11.75
C ASP A 17 0.67 6.38 10.71
N TYR A 18 1.24 7.23 9.87
CA TYR A 18 2.15 6.80 8.83
C TYR A 18 3.37 6.07 9.39
N ALA A 19 3.90 6.54 10.53
CA ALA A 19 5.05 5.89 11.14
C ALA A 19 4.74 4.44 11.53
N ALA A 20 3.52 4.17 11.97
CA ALA A 20 3.08 2.81 12.30
C ALA A 20 2.82 1.97 11.05
N LEU A 21 2.40 2.60 9.96
CA LEU A 21 2.09 1.90 8.72
C LEU A 21 3.33 1.54 7.91
N ARG A 22 4.41 2.31 8.02
CA ARG A 22 5.62 2.07 7.24
C ARG A 22 6.15 0.65 7.34
N PRO A 23 6.38 0.09 8.54
CA PRO A 23 6.88 -1.28 8.61
C PRO A 23 5.88 -2.30 8.08
N ARG A 24 4.59 -2.02 8.21
CA ARG A 24 3.56 -2.90 7.65
C ARG A 24 3.59 -2.91 6.12
N ILE A 25 3.80 -1.75 5.52
CA ILE A 25 3.91 -1.64 4.07
C ILE A 25 5.16 -2.38 3.59
N ALA A 26 6.29 -2.18 4.25
CA ALA A 26 7.53 -2.88 3.89
C ALA A 26 7.38 -4.38 4.00
N ALA A 27 6.76 -4.87 5.07
CA ALA A 27 6.52 -6.29 5.27
C ALA A 27 5.58 -6.85 4.18
N ALA A 28 4.60 -6.06 3.78
CA ALA A 28 3.67 -6.46 2.72
C ALA A 28 4.38 -6.64 1.39
N LEU A 29 5.28 -5.73 1.03
CA LEU A 29 6.06 -5.84 -0.20
C LEU A 29 6.97 -7.08 -0.17
N GLU A 30 7.59 -7.35 0.96
CA GLU A 30 8.42 -8.54 1.13
C GLU A 30 7.59 -9.82 1.00
N ALA A 31 6.39 -9.81 1.55
CA ALA A 31 5.49 -10.96 1.49
C ALA A 31 5.05 -11.23 0.05
N VAL A 32 4.77 -10.19 -0.72
CA VAL A 32 4.41 -10.34 -2.14
C VAL A 32 5.58 -10.95 -2.91
N ALA A 33 6.78 -10.44 -2.69
CA ALA A 33 7.97 -10.96 -3.35
C ALA A 33 8.22 -12.43 -3.00
N ALA A 34 8.06 -12.79 -1.73
CA ALA A 34 8.25 -14.16 -1.27
C ALA A 34 7.22 -15.10 -1.90
N GLU A 35 5.97 -14.69 -1.98
CA GLU A 35 4.91 -15.51 -2.56
C GLU A 35 5.13 -15.73 -4.06
N ILE A 36 5.51 -14.68 -4.78
CA ILE A 36 5.81 -14.80 -6.21
C ILE A 36 6.97 -15.78 -6.43
N THR A 37 8.00 -15.66 -5.63
CA THR A 37 9.16 -16.57 -5.70
C THR A 37 8.75 -18.00 -5.37
N ALA A 38 7.89 -18.17 -4.36
CA ALA A 38 7.41 -19.50 -3.96
C ALA A 38 6.61 -20.18 -5.07
N GLN A 39 5.96 -19.39 -5.93
CA GLN A 39 5.20 -19.92 -7.06
C GLN A 39 6.05 -20.11 -8.31
N GLY A 40 7.35 -19.96 -8.20
CA GLY A 40 8.26 -20.14 -9.33
C GLY A 40 8.44 -18.90 -10.18
N GLY A 41 7.89 -17.77 -9.75
CA GLY A 41 8.04 -16.52 -10.47
C GLY A 41 9.36 -15.84 -10.19
N ILE A 42 9.64 -14.84 -11.01
CA ILE A 42 10.84 -14.03 -10.88
C ILE A 42 10.39 -12.60 -10.62
N VAL A 43 10.87 -12.03 -9.53
CA VAL A 43 10.56 -10.64 -9.19
C VAL A 43 11.52 -9.72 -9.92
N GLY A 44 10.99 -8.90 -10.82
CA GLY A 44 11.78 -7.87 -11.45
C GLY A 44 11.86 -6.64 -10.57
N HIS A 45 10.70 -6.15 -10.13
CA HIS A 45 10.66 -4.97 -9.26
C HIS A 45 9.28 -4.90 -8.58
N ILE A 46 9.28 -4.67 -7.29
CA ILE A 46 8.05 -4.40 -6.56
C ILE A 46 8.28 -3.12 -5.79
N LYS A 47 7.41 -2.15 -5.99
CA LYS A 47 7.54 -0.85 -5.33
C LYS A 47 6.20 -0.35 -4.85
N ALA A 48 6.25 0.53 -3.88
CA ALA A 48 5.08 1.24 -3.41
C ALA A 48 5.45 2.69 -3.16
N ALA A 49 4.50 3.56 -3.48
CA ALA A 49 4.63 4.98 -3.19
C ALA A 49 3.50 5.35 -2.25
N ALA A 50 3.84 5.98 -1.16
CA ALA A 50 2.86 6.41 -0.16
C ALA A 50 2.89 7.93 -0.07
N GLU A 51 1.73 8.53 -0.19
CA GLU A 51 1.57 9.97 -0.05
C GLU A 51 0.66 10.23 1.14
N ALA A 52 1.19 10.93 2.13
CA ALA A 52 0.43 11.25 3.33
C ALA A 52 -0.23 12.62 3.16
N LEU A 53 -1.54 12.63 3.34
CA LEU A 53 -2.31 13.87 3.30
C LEU A 53 -2.69 14.21 4.75
N HIS A 54 -2.36 15.40 5.16
CA HIS A 54 -2.71 15.89 6.49
C HIS A 54 -3.98 16.68 6.45
N THR A 55 -4.93 16.28 7.28
CA THR A 55 -6.13 17.05 7.51
C THR A 55 -6.14 17.45 8.97
N GLU A 56 -6.14 18.75 9.22
CA GLU A 56 -6.26 19.28 10.56
C GLU A 56 -7.65 19.89 10.70
N MET A 57 -8.32 19.54 11.78
CA MET A 57 -9.62 20.10 12.09
C MET A 57 -9.51 21.02 13.28
N PHE A 58 -10.05 22.21 13.12
CA PHE A 58 -10.12 23.19 14.18
C PHE A 58 -11.57 23.45 14.49
N SER A 59 -11.92 23.39 15.75
CA SER A 59 -13.27 23.67 16.19
C SER A 59 -13.25 24.71 17.29
N VAL A 60 -14.05 25.75 17.13
CA VAL A 60 -14.22 26.76 18.17
C VAL A 60 -15.62 26.58 18.74
N THR A 61 -15.67 26.07 19.95
CA THR A 61 -16.94 25.82 20.62
C THR A 61 -17.29 26.93 21.60
N ASP A 62 -16.30 27.73 21.93
CA ASP A 62 -16.42 28.83 22.88
C ASP A 62 -15.43 29.90 22.45
N VAL A 63 -15.68 31.13 22.85
CA VAL A 63 -14.80 32.27 22.56
C VAL A 63 -13.37 32.01 23.03
N LYS A 64 -13.23 31.23 24.07
CA LYS A 64 -11.93 30.94 24.66
C LYS A 64 -11.31 29.63 24.26
N ALA A 65 -12.10 28.76 23.67
CA ALA A 65 -11.64 27.39 23.39
C ALA A 65 -11.53 27.16 21.92
N MET A 66 -10.30 27.03 21.45
CA MET A 66 -10.05 26.46 20.13
C MET A 66 -9.57 25.05 20.38
N THR A 67 -10.45 24.10 20.06
CA THR A 67 -10.09 22.70 20.21
C THR A 67 -9.47 22.21 18.94
N LYS A 68 -8.23 21.78 19.04
CA LYS A 68 -7.54 21.13 17.93
C LYS A 68 -7.71 19.63 18.08
N THR A 69 -8.38 19.01 17.15
CA THR A 69 -8.42 17.56 17.12
C THR A 69 -7.10 17.03 16.58
N ALA A 70 -6.75 15.81 16.97
CA ALA A 70 -5.53 15.19 16.46
C ALA A 70 -5.61 15.13 14.94
N PRO A 71 -4.52 15.42 14.23
CA PRO A 71 -4.53 15.37 12.78
C PRO A 71 -4.83 13.95 12.31
N THR A 72 -5.77 13.86 11.37
CA THR A 72 -6.07 12.59 10.72
C THR A 72 -5.18 12.49 9.50
N GLN A 73 -4.43 11.41 9.42
CA GLN A 73 -3.60 11.14 8.26
C GLN A 73 -4.33 10.20 7.34
N THR A 74 -4.46 10.62 6.10
CA THR A 74 -4.94 9.78 5.02
C THR A 74 -3.75 9.49 4.13
N ILE A 75 -3.49 8.23 3.90
CA ILE A 75 -2.33 7.79 3.13
C ILE A 75 -2.80 7.14 1.85
N CYS A 76 -2.43 7.73 0.72
CA CYS A 76 -2.68 7.14 -0.57
C CYS A 76 -1.51 6.23 -0.91
N LEU A 77 -1.76 4.94 -1.02
CA LEU A 77 -0.73 3.96 -1.30
C LEU A 77 -0.93 3.42 -2.72
N LYS A 78 0.12 3.50 -3.51
CA LYS A 78 0.15 2.93 -4.86
C LYS A 78 1.21 1.85 -4.89
N MET A 79 0.86 0.67 -5.36
CA MET A 79 1.77 -0.45 -5.45
C MET A 79 1.88 -0.88 -6.90
N ALA A 80 3.08 -1.23 -7.32
CA ALA A 80 3.32 -1.77 -8.65
C ALA A 80 4.27 -2.95 -8.55
N ALA A 81 3.95 -3.99 -9.30
CA ALA A 81 4.77 -5.20 -9.37
C ALA A 81 5.11 -5.49 -10.82
N ILE A 82 6.39 -5.69 -11.10
CA ILE A 82 6.87 -6.15 -12.38
C ILE A 82 7.50 -7.51 -12.14
N VAL A 83 6.86 -8.53 -12.67
CA VAL A 83 7.26 -9.91 -12.41
C VAL A 83 7.26 -10.72 -13.70
N PHE A 84 7.92 -11.89 -13.64
CA PHE A 84 8.03 -12.79 -14.80
C PHE A 84 7.65 -14.20 -14.36
N ALA A 85 7.23 -14.98 -15.30
CA ALA A 85 6.97 -16.42 -15.12
C ALA A 85 5.84 -16.70 -14.12
N VAL A 86 4.95 -15.77 -13.94
CA VAL A 86 3.76 -15.93 -13.10
C VAL A 86 2.55 -15.45 -13.88
N ASP A 87 1.42 -16.11 -13.67
CA ASP A 87 0.16 -15.75 -14.28
C ASP A 87 -0.32 -14.37 -13.79
N THR A 88 -0.76 -13.54 -14.73
CA THR A 88 -1.21 -12.17 -14.41
C THR A 88 -2.34 -12.17 -13.40
N GLU A 89 -3.30 -13.05 -13.53
CA GLU A 89 -4.43 -13.14 -12.60
C GLU A 89 -3.96 -13.44 -11.18
N THR A 90 -2.99 -14.31 -11.04
CA THR A 90 -2.41 -14.66 -9.75
C THR A 90 -1.78 -13.41 -9.10
N VAL A 91 -1.04 -12.64 -9.89
CA VAL A 91 -0.38 -11.43 -9.37
C VAL A 91 -1.41 -10.36 -9.03
N GLU A 92 -2.43 -10.19 -9.86
CA GLU A 92 -3.52 -9.24 -9.57
C GLU A 92 -4.22 -9.56 -8.26
N ASN A 93 -4.55 -10.84 -8.06
CA ASN A 93 -5.19 -11.28 -6.83
C ASN A 93 -4.29 -11.06 -5.61
N LEU A 94 -3.00 -11.33 -5.76
CA LEU A 94 -2.04 -11.17 -4.69
C LEU A 94 -1.89 -9.70 -4.29
N VAL A 95 -1.77 -8.81 -5.26
CA VAL A 95 -1.68 -7.37 -5.01
C VAL A 95 -2.96 -6.87 -4.33
N GLU A 96 -4.12 -7.28 -4.85
CA GLU A 96 -5.40 -6.88 -4.27
C GLU A 96 -5.55 -7.35 -2.83
N GLN A 97 -5.23 -8.61 -2.55
CA GLN A 97 -5.31 -9.14 -1.19
C GLN A 97 -4.36 -8.42 -0.24
N THR A 98 -3.17 -8.09 -0.73
CA THR A 98 -2.18 -7.37 0.05
C THR A 98 -2.67 -5.99 0.43
N LEU A 99 -3.24 -5.26 -0.54
CA LEU A 99 -3.78 -3.94 -0.28
C LEU A 99 -4.97 -3.98 0.68
N ARG A 100 -5.83 -4.99 0.56
CA ARG A 100 -6.93 -5.18 1.48
C ARG A 100 -6.46 -5.45 2.90
N ALA A 101 -5.45 -6.29 3.04
CA ALA A 101 -4.91 -6.64 4.35
C ALA A 101 -4.32 -5.41 5.04
N LEU A 102 -3.74 -4.50 4.28
CA LEU A 102 -3.21 -3.25 4.83
C LEU A 102 -4.31 -2.32 5.33
N ARG A 103 -5.47 -2.33 4.67
CA ARG A 103 -6.61 -1.52 5.10
C ARG A 103 -7.28 -2.05 6.36
N GLY A 104 -7.27 -3.36 6.47
CA GLY A 104 -7.94 -4.05 7.54
C GLY A 104 -7.14 -4.15 8.79
#